data_3c6fa035bbb5d2c134da1e51acb46780
#
_entry.id   3c6fa035bbb5d2c134da1e51acb46780
#
_cell.length_a   1.000
_cell.length_b   1.000
_cell.length_c   1.000
_cell.angle_alpha   90.00
_cell.angle_beta   90.00
_cell.angle_gamma   90.00
#
_symmetry.space_group_name_H-M   'P 1'
#
loop_
_entity.id
_entity.type
_entity.pdbx_description
1 polymer ?
#
loop_
_entity_poly.entity_id
_entity_poly.type
_entity_poly.pdbx_seq_one_letter_code
_entity_poly.pdbx_strand_id
1 'polypeptide(L)'
;PEIRFEGFTDAWEQRKLGDVLERRIEQRQQSEEYPRLAFASGQGVIPLSERKTNNREQLTKDEYTKKYLVTELNDIVYNPANVKYGAIDRNKCGRGLISPIYVTFTTNEIPGFIERIVTSHDFQQRALRFEEGTVTKRQSVNPEDLVTLDILVAPKREEQQKIATYFDNIDHLITLHQRKCEE
;
A
#
# COMPACT_ATOMS: atom_id res chain seq x y z
N PRO A 1 -13.27 4.44 -17.27
CA PRO A 1 -12.71 5.78 -17.13
C PRO A 1 -13.02 6.65 -18.36
N GLU A 2 -13.13 7.97 -18.17
CA GLU A 2 -13.40 8.93 -19.26
C GLU A 2 -12.18 9.12 -20.17
N ILE A 3 -10.97 8.93 -19.63
CA ILE A 3 -9.71 9.06 -20.39
C ILE A 3 -8.99 7.71 -20.34
N ARG A 4 -8.57 7.22 -21.50
CA ARG A 4 -7.87 5.94 -21.68
C ARG A 4 -6.74 6.10 -22.70
N PHE A 5 -5.78 5.20 -22.64
CA PHE A 5 -4.77 5.07 -23.67
C PHE A 5 -5.39 4.58 -24.99
N GLU A 6 -4.89 5.09 -26.11
CA GLU A 6 -5.33 4.67 -27.45
C GLU A 6 -5.14 3.14 -27.63
N GLY A 7 -6.12 2.51 -28.30
CA GLY A 7 -6.13 1.07 -28.59
C GLY A 7 -6.82 0.21 -27.52
N PHE A 8 -7.31 0.78 -26.41
CA PHE A 8 -8.07 0.05 -25.39
C PHE A 8 -9.53 0.52 -25.37
N THR A 9 -10.42 -0.35 -25.81
CA THR A 9 -11.86 -0.06 -25.97
C THR A 9 -12.74 -0.94 -25.07
N ASP A 10 -12.23 -2.08 -24.56
CA ASP A 10 -12.99 -3.01 -23.76
C ASP A 10 -13.43 -2.35 -22.43
N ALA A 11 -14.67 -2.56 -22.02
CA ALA A 11 -15.16 -2.01 -20.76
C ALA A 11 -14.34 -2.57 -19.58
N TRP A 12 -14.05 -1.72 -18.58
CA TRP A 12 -13.45 -2.19 -17.34
C TRP A 12 -14.44 -3.02 -16.55
N GLU A 13 -13.93 -4.06 -15.91
CA GLU A 13 -14.71 -5.01 -15.14
C GLU A 13 -14.89 -4.54 -13.70
N GLN A 14 -16.11 -4.60 -13.18
CA GLN A 14 -16.34 -4.42 -11.75
C GLN A 14 -16.00 -5.73 -11.03
N ARG A 15 -15.06 -5.67 -10.08
CA ARG A 15 -14.61 -6.80 -9.28
C ARG A 15 -14.53 -6.39 -7.80
N LYS A 16 -14.59 -7.38 -6.90
CA LYS A 16 -14.24 -7.13 -5.50
C LYS A 16 -12.73 -6.98 -5.36
N LEU A 17 -12.29 -6.14 -4.44
CA LEU A 17 -10.86 -6.01 -4.15
C LEU A 17 -10.24 -7.35 -3.72
N GLY A 18 -10.99 -8.18 -3.00
CA GLY A 18 -10.58 -9.54 -2.60
C GLY A 18 -10.42 -10.53 -3.75
N ASP A 19 -10.95 -10.22 -4.96
CA ASP A 19 -10.74 -11.07 -6.15
C ASP A 19 -9.33 -10.85 -6.75
N VAL A 20 -8.67 -9.74 -6.38
CA VAL A 20 -7.37 -9.33 -6.92
C VAL A 20 -6.27 -9.21 -5.85
N LEU A 21 -6.63 -9.25 -4.57
CA LEU A 21 -5.70 -9.20 -3.44
C LEU A 21 -5.79 -10.48 -2.60
N GLU A 22 -4.64 -11.00 -2.23
CA GLU A 22 -4.51 -12.12 -1.29
C GLU A 22 -3.70 -11.69 -0.07
N ARG A 23 -4.18 -12.00 1.13
CA ARG A 23 -3.54 -11.59 2.37
C ARG A 23 -2.24 -12.36 2.61
N ARG A 24 -1.12 -11.65 2.81
CA ARG A 24 0.13 -12.20 3.29
C ARG A 24 0.13 -12.19 4.81
N ILE A 25 0.25 -13.37 5.43
CA ILE A 25 0.24 -13.55 6.89
C ILE A 25 1.58 -14.07 7.45
N GLU A 26 2.57 -14.25 6.57
CA GLU A 26 3.88 -14.74 6.97
C GLU A 26 4.55 -13.81 7.97
N GLN A 27 5.12 -14.39 9.04
CA GLN A 27 5.85 -13.64 10.05
C GLN A 27 7.25 -14.24 10.24
N ARG A 28 8.24 -13.34 10.37
CA ARG A 28 9.64 -13.71 10.60
C ARG A 28 10.28 -12.84 11.67
N GLN A 29 11.40 -13.30 12.18
CA GLN A 29 12.32 -12.49 12.99
C GLN A 29 13.23 -11.69 12.08
N GLN A 30 13.73 -10.56 12.58
CA GLN A 30 14.67 -9.70 11.87
C GLN A 30 15.96 -10.44 11.54
N SER A 31 16.46 -10.23 10.32
CA SER A 31 17.74 -10.72 9.82
C SER A 31 18.29 -9.77 8.74
N GLU A 32 19.49 -10.05 8.25
CA GLU A 32 20.04 -9.30 7.11
C GLU A 32 19.18 -9.44 5.84
N GLU A 33 18.61 -10.62 5.64
CA GLU A 33 17.70 -10.88 4.51
C GLU A 33 16.34 -10.20 4.66
N TYR A 34 15.92 -9.98 5.92
CA TYR A 34 14.63 -9.38 6.28
C TYR A 34 14.83 -8.13 7.15
N PRO A 35 15.28 -7.01 6.54
CA PRO A 35 15.44 -5.75 7.26
C PRO A 35 14.11 -5.16 7.70
N ARG A 36 14.15 -4.28 8.71
CA ARG A 36 12.95 -3.59 9.19
C ARG A 36 12.54 -2.46 8.25
N LEU A 37 11.25 -2.43 7.97
CA LEU A 37 10.58 -1.38 7.22
C LEU A 37 9.56 -0.66 8.10
N ALA A 38 9.19 0.53 7.68
CA ALA A 38 8.16 1.36 8.31
C ALA A 38 7.21 1.90 7.24
N PHE A 39 6.03 2.33 7.66
CA PHE A 39 5.11 3.07 6.81
C PHE A 39 5.15 4.55 7.23
N ALA A 40 5.46 5.44 6.30
CA ALA A 40 5.45 6.88 6.51
C ALA A 40 4.32 7.52 5.69
N SER A 41 3.53 8.39 6.32
CA SER A 41 2.45 9.11 5.65
C SER A 41 3.00 9.92 4.48
N GLY A 42 2.38 9.77 3.31
CA GLY A 42 2.77 10.45 2.07
C GLY A 42 4.03 9.89 1.36
N GLN A 43 4.71 8.89 1.96
CA GLN A 43 5.88 8.24 1.36
C GLN A 43 5.68 6.73 1.19
N GLY A 44 4.63 6.16 1.81
CA GLY A 44 4.38 4.73 1.77
C GLY A 44 5.38 3.92 2.62
N VAL A 45 5.78 2.75 2.12
CA VAL A 45 6.76 1.88 2.79
C VAL A 45 8.17 2.41 2.57
N ILE A 46 8.92 2.58 3.65
CA ILE A 46 10.31 3.09 3.66
C ILE A 46 11.19 2.22 4.57
N PRO A 47 12.52 2.23 4.41
CA PRO A 47 13.43 1.68 5.39
C PRO A 47 13.19 2.29 6.78
N LEU A 48 13.24 1.47 7.85
CA LEU A 48 13.01 1.97 9.21
C LEU A 48 14.00 3.08 9.60
N SER A 49 15.24 3.02 9.08
CA SER A 49 16.29 4.02 9.29
C SER A 49 15.96 5.42 8.77
N GLU A 50 15.06 5.51 7.77
CA GLU A 50 14.65 6.78 7.15
C GLU A 50 13.45 7.42 7.84
N ARG A 51 12.84 6.75 8.82
CA ARG A 51 11.69 7.26 9.55
C ARG A 51 12.08 8.41 10.47
N LYS A 52 11.57 9.61 10.19
CA LYS A 52 11.88 10.86 10.92
C LYS A 52 11.18 11.00 12.30
N THR A 53 10.22 10.13 12.64
CA THR A 53 9.45 10.22 13.90
C THR A 53 10.00 9.28 14.96
N ASN A 54 9.97 9.75 16.24
CA ASN A 54 10.49 9.04 17.41
C ASN A 54 10.27 7.53 17.39
N ASN A 55 11.37 6.80 17.38
CA ASN A 55 11.48 5.36 17.37
C ASN A 55 11.10 4.73 18.72
N ARG A 56 9.84 4.77 19.12
CA ARG A 56 9.36 3.95 20.26
C ARG A 56 9.52 2.44 19.98
N GLU A 57 9.60 2.04 18.71
CA GLU A 57 9.82 0.64 18.33
C GLU A 57 11.27 0.18 18.47
N GLN A 58 12.26 1.10 18.53
CA GLN A 58 13.68 0.77 18.77
C GLN A 58 14.03 0.49 20.23
N LEU A 59 13.12 0.73 21.17
CA LEU A 59 13.39 0.65 22.62
C LEU A 59 12.98 -0.67 23.26
N THR A 60 12.52 -1.66 22.52
CA THR A 60 12.18 -2.96 23.11
C THR A 60 13.42 -3.86 23.10
N LYS A 61 13.84 -4.28 24.32
CA LYS A 61 14.95 -5.23 24.55
C LYS A 61 14.78 -6.59 23.84
N ASP A 62 13.61 -6.85 23.23
CA ASP A 62 13.24 -8.12 22.61
C ASP A 62 13.22 -8.05 21.06
N GLU A 63 13.95 -7.13 20.47
CA GLU A 63 13.89 -6.85 19.02
C GLU A 63 14.21 -8.07 18.16
N TYR A 64 15.15 -8.92 18.61
CA TYR A 64 15.59 -10.11 17.87
C TYR A 64 14.68 -11.33 18.07
N THR A 65 13.83 -11.34 19.11
CA THR A 65 12.91 -12.45 19.39
C THR A 65 11.50 -12.21 18.86
N LYS A 66 11.17 -10.94 18.59
CA LYS A 66 9.85 -10.54 18.12
C LYS A 66 9.64 -10.90 16.65
N LYS A 67 8.47 -11.46 16.34
CA LYS A 67 8.04 -11.72 14.97
C LYS A 67 7.35 -10.50 14.38
N TYR A 68 7.64 -10.23 13.13
CA TYR A 68 7.08 -9.13 12.33
C TYR A 68 6.47 -9.70 11.06
N LEU A 69 5.53 -8.97 10.48
CA LEU A 69 4.88 -9.35 9.23
C LEU A 69 5.87 -9.16 8.07
N VAL A 70 5.97 -10.16 7.21
CA VAL A 70 6.75 -10.09 5.98
C VAL A 70 6.01 -9.21 4.97
N THR A 71 6.76 -8.38 4.26
CA THR A 71 6.31 -7.69 3.05
C THR A 71 7.38 -7.80 1.98
N GLU A 72 6.96 -7.98 0.75
CA GLU A 72 7.82 -8.12 -0.43
C GLU A 72 7.63 -6.92 -1.38
N LEU A 73 8.53 -6.79 -2.35
CA LEU A 73 8.35 -5.80 -3.41
C LEU A 73 6.99 -5.98 -4.08
N ASN A 74 6.28 -4.87 -4.28
CA ASN A 74 4.96 -4.79 -4.89
C ASN A 74 3.78 -5.28 -4.03
N ASP A 75 3.99 -5.70 -2.79
CA ASP A 75 2.86 -5.91 -1.87
C ASP A 75 2.11 -4.58 -1.62
N ILE A 76 0.81 -4.66 -1.44
CA ILE A 76 -0.01 -3.54 -0.95
C ILE A 76 -0.04 -3.60 0.57
N VAL A 77 0.43 -2.54 1.21
CA VAL A 77 0.52 -2.43 2.67
C VAL A 77 -0.41 -1.33 3.15
N TYR A 78 -1.20 -1.59 4.19
CA TYR A 78 -2.01 -0.55 4.79
C TYR A 78 -2.07 -0.62 6.32
N ASN A 79 -2.36 0.53 6.94
CA ASN A 79 -2.64 0.62 8.36
C ASN A 79 -4.16 0.76 8.59
N PRO A 80 -4.83 -0.26 9.16
CA PRO A 80 -6.27 -0.22 9.42
C PRO A 80 -6.75 1.03 10.14
N ALA A 81 -5.99 1.52 11.12
CA ALA A 81 -6.34 2.69 11.92
C ALA A 81 -6.10 4.04 11.22
N ASN A 82 -5.38 4.05 10.10
CA ASN A 82 -4.91 5.29 9.46
C ASN A 82 -5.28 5.40 7.98
N VAL A 83 -6.25 4.63 7.49
CA VAL A 83 -6.72 4.69 6.09
C VAL A 83 -7.15 6.12 5.72
N LYS A 84 -7.83 6.82 6.63
CA LYS A 84 -8.25 8.23 6.45
C LYS A 84 -7.10 9.22 6.25
N TYR A 85 -5.89 8.83 6.62
CA TYR A 85 -4.69 9.63 6.43
C TYR A 85 -3.84 9.13 5.25
N GLY A 86 -4.44 8.33 4.36
CA GLY A 86 -3.76 7.79 3.19
C GLY A 86 -2.73 6.70 3.51
N ALA A 87 -2.88 5.99 4.66
CA ALA A 87 -1.94 4.94 5.04
C ALA A 87 -2.27 3.61 4.34
N ILE A 88 -2.30 3.63 3.03
CA ILE A 88 -2.36 2.48 2.13
C ILE A 88 -1.51 2.76 0.89
N ASP A 89 -0.56 1.87 0.56
CA ASP A 89 0.37 2.07 -0.55
C ASP A 89 1.06 0.77 -0.98
N ARG A 90 1.70 0.78 -2.14
CA ARG A 90 2.54 -0.30 -2.64
C ARG A 90 3.93 -0.26 -1.98
N ASN A 91 4.44 -1.41 -1.58
CA ASN A 91 5.83 -1.55 -1.14
C ASN A 91 6.79 -1.44 -2.35
N LYS A 92 7.53 -0.34 -2.41
CA LYS A 92 8.55 -0.04 -3.43
C LYS A 92 9.98 -0.27 -2.92
N CYS A 93 10.14 -0.63 -1.62
CA CYS A 93 11.46 -0.86 -1.01
C CYS A 93 12.01 -2.26 -1.26
N GLY A 94 11.13 -3.26 -1.43
CA GLY A 94 11.53 -4.65 -1.54
C GLY A 94 11.20 -5.48 -0.30
N ARG A 95 11.88 -6.62 -0.16
CA ARG A 95 11.69 -7.55 0.95
C ARG A 95 12.05 -6.93 2.29
N GLY A 96 11.21 -7.17 3.30
CA GLY A 96 11.49 -6.76 4.66
C GLY A 96 10.36 -7.07 5.64
N LEU A 97 10.46 -6.51 6.82
CA LEU A 97 9.55 -6.75 7.94
C LEU A 97 8.87 -5.46 8.37
N ILE A 98 7.55 -5.52 8.47
CA ILE A 98 6.75 -4.41 8.97
C ILE A 98 6.01 -4.81 10.26
N SER A 99 5.62 -3.83 11.07
CA SER A 99 4.90 -4.08 12.33
C SER A 99 3.60 -4.86 12.08
N PRO A 100 3.22 -5.82 12.96
CA PRO A 100 1.96 -6.57 12.84
C PRO A 100 0.68 -5.73 12.91
N ILE A 101 0.78 -4.45 13.23
CA ILE A 101 -0.37 -3.51 13.15
C ILE A 101 -0.78 -3.20 11.72
N TYR A 102 0.10 -3.47 10.75
CA TYR A 102 -0.19 -3.32 9.32
C TYR A 102 -0.79 -4.59 8.74
N VAL A 103 -1.41 -4.45 7.60
CA VAL A 103 -1.90 -5.55 6.79
C VAL A 103 -1.20 -5.51 5.44
N THR A 104 -0.80 -6.67 4.95
CA THR A 104 -0.07 -6.82 3.70
C THR A 104 -0.83 -7.75 2.77
N PHE A 105 -0.97 -7.35 1.52
CA PHE A 105 -1.58 -8.15 0.46
C PHE A 105 -0.64 -8.31 -0.72
N THR A 106 -0.65 -9.49 -1.33
CA THR A 106 -0.15 -9.73 -2.68
C THR A 106 -1.23 -9.43 -3.70
N THR A 107 -0.88 -9.24 -4.96
CA THR A 107 -1.84 -9.10 -6.04
C THR A 107 -1.46 -9.95 -7.25
N ASN A 108 -2.46 -10.48 -7.94
CA ASN A 108 -2.32 -11.18 -9.20
C ASN A 108 -2.44 -10.24 -10.43
N GLU A 109 -2.81 -8.98 -10.20
CA GLU A 109 -2.85 -7.92 -11.22
C GLU A 109 -1.50 -7.16 -11.30
N ILE A 110 -1.42 -6.12 -12.12
CA ILE A 110 -0.24 -5.24 -12.18
C ILE A 110 -0.21 -4.39 -10.90
N PRO A 111 0.81 -4.54 -10.03
CA PRO A 111 0.81 -3.90 -8.71
C PRO A 111 0.71 -2.38 -8.74
N GLY A 112 1.39 -1.72 -9.70
CA GLY A 112 1.28 -0.28 -9.87
C GLY A 112 -0.10 0.19 -10.32
N PHE A 113 -0.86 -0.64 -11.03
CA PHE A 113 -2.26 -0.37 -11.37
C PHE A 113 -3.15 -0.44 -10.13
N ILE A 114 -3.00 -1.50 -9.31
CA ILE A 114 -3.75 -1.66 -8.05
C ILE A 114 -3.41 -0.52 -7.09
N GLU A 115 -2.13 -0.11 -6.99
CA GLU A 115 -1.72 1.05 -6.21
C GLU A 115 -2.57 2.29 -6.56
N ARG A 116 -2.77 2.59 -7.85
CA ARG A 116 -3.56 3.77 -8.26
C ARG A 116 -5.02 3.69 -7.83
N ILE A 117 -5.59 2.49 -7.79
CA ILE A 117 -6.94 2.27 -7.27
C ILE A 117 -6.99 2.55 -5.77
N VAL A 118 -6.15 1.86 -4.98
CA VAL A 118 -6.25 1.88 -3.50
C VAL A 118 -5.77 3.19 -2.89
N THR A 119 -4.88 3.92 -3.56
CA THR A 119 -4.40 5.25 -3.13
C THR A 119 -5.32 6.38 -3.59
N SER A 120 -6.31 6.11 -4.44
CA SER A 120 -7.25 7.13 -4.91
C SER A 120 -8.12 7.65 -3.76
N HIS A 121 -8.43 8.95 -3.82
CA HIS A 121 -9.29 9.58 -2.83
C HIS A 121 -10.67 8.91 -2.74
N ASP A 122 -11.28 8.58 -3.89
CA ASP A 122 -12.58 7.90 -3.95
C ASP A 122 -12.54 6.54 -3.23
N PHE A 123 -11.53 5.72 -3.49
CA PHE A 123 -11.37 4.43 -2.81
C PHE A 123 -11.25 4.62 -1.30
N GLN A 124 -10.40 5.54 -0.86
CA GLN A 124 -10.20 5.83 0.57
C GLN A 124 -11.50 6.29 1.23
N GLN A 125 -12.27 7.18 0.59
CA GLN A 125 -13.57 7.64 1.13
C GLN A 125 -14.58 6.48 1.23
N ARG A 126 -14.58 5.56 0.28
CA ARG A 126 -15.44 4.36 0.35
C ARG A 126 -15.00 3.40 1.44
N ALA A 127 -13.70 3.23 1.65
CA ALA A 127 -13.14 2.41 2.73
C ALA A 127 -13.53 2.93 4.12
N LEU A 128 -13.59 4.24 4.31
CA LEU A 128 -13.97 4.86 5.59
C LEU A 128 -15.42 4.56 6.02
N ARG A 129 -16.29 4.10 5.11
CA ARG A 129 -17.65 3.64 5.48
C ARG A 129 -17.64 2.41 6.37
N PHE A 130 -16.54 1.65 6.37
CA PHE A 130 -16.30 0.49 7.22
C PHE A 130 -15.51 0.82 8.49
N GLU A 131 -15.28 2.11 8.78
CA GLU A 131 -14.53 2.51 9.96
C GLU A 131 -15.36 2.19 11.22
N GLU A 132 -14.91 1.19 11.97
CA GLU A 132 -15.55 0.77 13.22
C GLU A 132 -14.82 1.33 14.43
N GLY A 133 -15.59 1.59 15.48
CA GLY A 133 -15.10 2.03 16.79
C GLY A 133 -15.85 3.24 17.36
N THR A 134 -16.14 3.19 18.66
CA THR A 134 -16.86 4.24 19.39
C THR A 134 -16.00 5.44 19.75
N VAL A 135 -14.68 5.28 19.71
CA VAL A 135 -13.69 6.33 20.02
C VAL A 135 -12.93 6.68 18.75
N THR A 136 -13.04 7.90 18.30
CA THR A 136 -12.45 8.43 17.05
C THR A 136 -10.97 8.09 16.85
N LYS A 137 -10.19 7.96 17.93
CA LYS A 137 -8.76 7.59 17.89
C LYS A 137 -8.50 6.07 17.74
N ARG A 138 -9.54 5.23 17.79
CA ARG A 138 -9.43 3.77 17.69
C ARG A 138 -10.27 3.20 16.56
N GLN A 139 -10.81 4.06 15.71
CA GLN A 139 -11.52 3.62 14.51
C GLN A 139 -10.55 2.97 13.54
N SER A 140 -10.96 1.83 12.97
CA SER A 140 -10.14 1.08 12.02
C SER A 140 -11.02 0.44 10.95
N VAL A 141 -10.46 0.28 9.75
CA VAL A 141 -11.07 -0.46 8.64
C VAL A 141 -10.51 -1.86 8.65
N ASN A 142 -11.36 -2.86 8.93
CA ASN A 142 -10.94 -4.25 8.97
C ASN A 142 -10.56 -4.76 7.58
N PRO A 143 -9.55 -5.66 7.46
CA PRO A 143 -9.15 -6.24 6.17
C PRO A 143 -10.28 -6.98 5.47
N GLU A 144 -11.14 -7.67 6.23
CA GLU A 144 -12.27 -8.44 5.74
C GLU A 144 -13.31 -7.52 5.08
N ASP A 145 -13.52 -6.32 5.61
CA ASP A 145 -14.42 -5.31 5.04
C ASP A 145 -13.79 -4.59 3.85
N LEU A 146 -12.50 -4.25 3.96
CA LEU A 146 -11.76 -3.58 2.88
C LEU A 146 -11.84 -4.38 1.57
N VAL A 147 -11.65 -5.70 1.64
CA VAL A 147 -11.65 -6.58 0.45
C VAL A 147 -13.03 -6.75 -0.20
N THR A 148 -14.12 -6.34 0.48
CA THR A 148 -15.47 -6.36 -0.09
C THR A 148 -15.77 -5.17 -1.02
N LEU A 149 -14.90 -4.15 -1.02
CA LEU A 149 -15.08 -2.97 -1.86
C LEU A 149 -15.02 -3.32 -3.35
N ASP A 150 -15.96 -2.77 -4.11
CA ASP A 150 -15.95 -2.85 -5.56
C ASP A 150 -14.86 -1.94 -6.13
N ILE A 151 -14.14 -2.44 -7.11
CA ILE A 151 -13.14 -1.72 -7.89
C ILE A 151 -13.39 -1.94 -9.38
N LEU A 152 -12.90 -1.04 -10.21
CA LEU A 152 -12.88 -1.19 -11.66
C LEU A 152 -11.49 -1.63 -12.09
N VAL A 153 -11.42 -2.75 -12.79
CA VAL A 153 -10.17 -3.37 -13.25
C VAL A 153 -10.16 -3.39 -14.78
N ALA A 154 -9.09 -2.87 -15.37
CA ALA A 154 -8.87 -2.99 -16.81
C ALA A 154 -8.66 -4.47 -17.16
N PRO A 155 -9.41 -5.04 -18.12
CA PRO A 155 -9.34 -6.48 -18.43
C PRO A 155 -8.01 -6.88 -19.08
N LYS A 156 -7.33 -5.95 -19.74
CA LYS A 156 -6.05 -6.20 -20.41
C LYS A 156 -4.87 -5.79 -19.53
N ARG A 157 -3.99 -6.74 -19.24
CA ARG A 157 -2.77 -6.49 -18.45
C ARG A 157 -1.86 -5.43 -19.09
N GLU A 158 -1.87 -5.34 -20.42
CA GLU A 158 -1.12 -4.33 -21.17
C GLU A 158 -1.63 -2.91 -20.88
N GLU A 159 -2.94 -2.73 -20.71
CA GLU A 159 -3.52 -1.45 -20.31
C GLU A 159 -3.15 -1.11 -18.87
N GLN A 160 -3.27 -2.08 -17.96
CA GLN A 160 -2.85 -1.91 -16.57
C GLN A 160 -1.38 -1.51 -16.48
N GLN A 161 -0.51 -2.17 -17.25
CA GLN A 161 0.93 -1.87 -17.27
C GLN A 161 1.21 -0.47 -17.82
N LYS A 162 0.52 -0.05 -18.89
CA LYS A 162 0.67 1.33 -19.40
C LYS A 162 0.25 2.37 -18.38
N ILE A 163 -0.86 2.15 -17.67
CA ILE A 163 -1.33 3.02 -16.60
C ILE A 163 -0.30 3.09 -15.47
N ALA A 164 0.16 1.93 -14.97
CA ALA A 164 1.16 1.85 -13.91
C ALA A 164 2.44 2.61 -14.29
N THR A 165 3.00 2.33 -15.46
CA THR A 165 4.23 2.96 -15.96
C THR A 165 4.07 4.47 -16.13
N TYR A 166 2.94 4.92 -16.65
CA TYR A 166 2.66 6.35 -16.83
C TYR A 166 2.71 7.11 -15.49
N PHE A 167 2.04 6.58 -14.47
CA PHE A 167 2.03 7.23 -13.16
C PHE A 167 3.36 7.08 -12.41
N ASP A 168 4.04 5.94 -12.52
CA ASP A 168 5.38 5.76 -11.92
C ASP A 168 6.38 6.79 -12.51
N ASN A 169 6.27 7.10 -13.82
CA ASN A 169 7.09 8.14 -14.46
C ASN A 169 6.74 9.55 -13.95
N ILE A 170 5.44 9.85 -13.75
CA ILE A 170 5.01 11.14 -13.17
C ILE A 170 5.56 11.29 -11.75
N ASP A 171 5.40 10.28 -10.89
CA ASP A 171 5.92 10.30 -9.52
C ASP A 171 7.44 10.51 -9.48
N HIS A 172 8.16 9.86 -10.41
CA HIS A 172 9.59 10.04 -10.55
C HIS A 172 9.96 11.50 -10.93
N LEU A 173 9.26 12.08 -11.90
CA LEU A 173 9.48 13.48 -12.31
C LEU A 173 9.19 14.47 -11.19
N ILE A 174 8.11 14.24 -10.42
CA ILE A 174 7.77 15.07 -9.26
C ILE A 174 8.89 15.01 -8.23
N THR A 175 9.37 13.80 -7.91
CA THR A 175 10.47 13.59 -6.94
C THR A 175 11.76 14.29 -7.38
N LEU A 176 12.13 14.18 -8.66
CA LEU A 176 13.29 14.87 -9.21
C LEU A 176 13.17 16.40 -9.13
N HIS A 177 11.96 16.91 -9.39
CA HIS A 177 11.72 18.36 -9.32
C HIS A 177 11.81 18.87 -7.89
N GLN A 178 11.22 18.14 -6.93
CA GLN A 178 11.31 18.51 -5.50
C GLN A 178 12.74 18.57 -4.99
N ARG A 179 13.59 17.60 -5.33
CA ARG A 179 15.02 17.59 -4.95
C ARG A 179 15.78 18.81 -5.49
N LYS A 180 15.48 19.24 -6.72
CA LYS A 180 16.09 20.44 -7.31
C LYS A 180 15.66 21.75 -6.66
N CYS A 181 14.51 21.77 -5.99
CA CYS A 181 14.04 22.95 -5.28
C CYS A 181 14.58 23.05 -3.84
N GLU A 182 15.15 21.96 -3.32
CA GLU A 182 15.76 21.89 -1.98
C GLU A 182 17.27 22.18 -1.99
N GLU A 183 17.91 22.20 -3.17
CA GLU A 183 19.30 22.63 -3.40
C GLU A 183 19.40 24.15 -3.65
#